data_813bf707a6d1b87af0f8275579476667
#
_entry.id   813bf707a6d1b87af0f8275579476667
#
_cell.length_a   1.000
_cell.length_b   1.000
_cell.length_c   1.000
_cell.angle_alpha   90.00
_cell.angle_beta   90.00
_cell.angle_gamma   90.00
#
_symmetry.space_group_name_H-M   'P 1'
#
loop_
_entity.id
_entity.type
_entity.pdbx_description
1 polymer ?
#
loop_
_entity_poly.entity_id
_entity_poly.type
_entity_poly.pdbx_seq_one_letter_code
_entity_poly.pdbx_strand_id
1 'polypeptide(L)'
;MSEVSPEGRIWDLLRGALGTRALAIVADLRVADALAKGPRRVEELASGVGADAGTLHRLLRALASDGVFAEDEPGVFRNTEASEVLRQSGWDDFAHLFGGVWLRAIEPFDATGQPTFPRVFEADFWSWLAEHPEERAAFDRAMEQGKERRIERLAGLEWRGDEIVVDVGGGNGANLAGLLERHPRLSGIVFDLPETVRDEEALGDRVTFVEGNFFDTVPAGDVYVLSTILHDWDDERAAAILGTIRAAAPSGARLVLIESVIQPGNEPDGSKWLDLLMLTLFGGRERDEAQWRELIEGAGFEIERLEDGLIQAKCP
;
A
#
# COMPACT_ATOMS: atom_id res chain seq x y z
N MET A 1 30.05 6.66 -1.94
CA MET A 1 29.07 7.65 -1.43
C MET A 1 29.72 8.34 -0.24
N SER A 2 29.87 9.69 -0.26
CA SER A 2 30.37 10.45 0.89
C SER A 2 29.35 10.32 2.03
N GLU A 3 29.82 10.09 3.24
CA GLU A 3 28.95 10.07 4.42
C GLU A 3 28.21 11.42 4.54
N VAL A 4 26.87 11.38 4.62
CA VAL A 4 26.05 12.58 4.82
C VAL A 4 26.33 13.12 6.24
N SER A 5 26.67 14.41 6.38
CA SER A 5 26.92 15.01 7.68
C SER A 5 25.67 14.96 8.58
N PRO A 6 25.82 15.06 9.91
CA PRO A 6 24.67 15.13 10.82
C PRO A 6 23.68 16.24 10.44
N GLU A 7 24.17 17.44 10.09
CA GLU A 7 23.37 18.56 9.64
C GLU A 7 22.66 18.24 8.31
N GLY A 8 23.35 17.56 7.40
CA GLY A 8 22.78 17.10 6.13
C GLY A 8 21.59 16.18 6.34
N ARG A 9 21.68 15.22 7.27
CA ARG A 9 20.56 14.32 7.62
C ARG A 9 19.36 15.07 8.14
N ILE A 10 19.57 16.06 9.02
CA ILE A 10 18.46 16.90 9.51
C ILE A 10 17.87 17.74 8.39
N TRP A 11 18.71 18.30 7.51
CA TRP A 11 18.25 19.09 6.36
C TRP A 11 17.40 18.24 5.40
N ASP A 12 17.79 16.99 5.12
CA ASP A 12 17.05 16.06 4.27
C ASP A 12 15.63 15.80 4.81
N LEU A 13 15.50 15.61 6.13
CA LEU A 13 14.19 15.47 6.78
C LEU A 13 13.36 16.77 6.71
N LEU A 14 13.97 17.93 6.96
CA LEU A 14 13.26 19.22 6.93
C LEU A 14 12.72 19.58 5.55
N ARG A 15 13.43 19.22 4.47
CA ARG A 15 12.98 19.47 3.09
C ARG A 15 12.04 18.38 2.54
N GLY A 16 11.81 17.29 3.30
CA GLY A 16 11.07 16.11 2.85
C GLY A 16 9.69 16.45 2.28
N ALA A 17 8.91 17.29 2.97
CA ALA A 17 7.59 17.71 2.49
C ALA A 17 7.64 18.45 1.13
N LEU A 18 8.68 19.28 0.89
CA LEU A 18 8.89 19.93 -0.41
C LEU A 18 9.24 18.90 -1.49
N GLY A 19 10.10 17.94 -1.17
CA GLY A 19 10.49 16.86 -2.10
C GLY A 19 9.30 16.00 -2.49
N THR A 20 8.49 15.58 -1.51
CA THR A 20 7.27 14.81 -1.73
C THR A 20 6.28 15.57 -2.61
N ARG A 21 6.04 16.85 -2.32
CA ARG A 21 5.14 17.68 -3.15
C ARG A 21 5.68 17.90 -4.56
N ALA A 22 7.00 18.13 -4.71
CA ALA A 22 7.63 18.27 -6.02
C ALA A 22 7.48 16.98 -6.85
N LEU A 23 7.68 15.82 -6.23
CA LEU A 23 7.52 14.51 -6.89
C LEU A 23 6.07 14.29 -7.35
N ALA A 24 5.09 14.61 -6.50
CA ALA A 24 3.67 14.52 -6.86
C ALA A 24 3.34 15.40 -8.07
N ILE A 25 3.78 16.66 -8.07
CA ILE A 25 3.50 17.58 -9.18
C ILE A 25 4.05 17.04 -10.51
N VAL A 26 5.28 16.54 -10.55
CA VAL A 26 5.85 16.01 -11.80
C VAL A 26 5.22 14.68 -12.22
N ALA A 27 4.72 13.88 -11.27
CA ALA A 27 3.94 12.67 -11.52
C ALA A 27 2.57 13.03 -12.14
N ASP A 28 1.82 13.92 -11.49
CA ASP A 28 0.50 14.40 -11.97
C ASP A 28 0.59 15.00 -13.38
N LEU A 29 1.67 15.73 -13.66
CA LEU A 29 1.96 16.30 -14.97
C LEU A 29 2.51 15.29 -15.99
N ARG A 30 2.73 14.03 -15.60
CA ARG A 30 3.26 12.97 -16.47
C ARG A 30 4.60 13.33 -17.11
N VAL A 31 5.48 14.04 -16.38
CA VAL A 31 6.76 14.52 -16.90
C VAL A 31 7.67 13.38 -17.35
N ALA A 32 7.72 12.29 -16.58
CA ALA A 32 8.51 11.10 -16.93
C ALA A 32 8.06 10.47 -18.26
N ASP A 33 6.75 10.46 -18.55
CA ASP A 33 6.23 10.00 -19.86
C ASP A 33 6.60 10.95 -20.99
N ALA A 34 6.56 12.26 -20.74
CA ALA A 34 6.97 13.25 -21.73
C ALA A 34 8.45 13.14 -22.10
N LEU A 35 9.28 12.59 -21.19
CA LEU A 35 10.70 12.31 -21.37
C LEU A 35 11.01 10.89 -21.89
N ALA A 36 10.01 10.04 -22.12
CA ALA A 36 10.20 8.65 -22.54
C ALA A 36 11.01 8.47 -23.84
N LYS A 37 11.02 9.47 -24.71
CA LYS A 37 11.70 9.43 -26.02
C LYS A 37 13.11 10.04 -25.99
N GLY A 38 13.57 10.49 -24.83
CA GLY A 38 14.89 11.07 -24.63
C GLY A 38 14.87 12.47 -24.03
N PRO A 39 16.06 13.12 -23.93
CA PRO A 39 16.21 14.43 -23.33
C PRO A 39 15.38 15.50 -24.03
N ARG A 40 14.83 16.44 -23.28
CA ARG A 40 14.04 17.57 -23.80
C ARG A 40 14.36 18.87 -23.06
N ARG A 41 14.24 19.97 -23.76
CA ARG A 41 14.30 21.29 -23.13
C ARG A 41 13.09 21.55 -22.24
N VAL A 42 13.31 22.21 -21.12
CA VAL A 42 12.26 22.47 -20.12
C VAL A 42 11.12 23.32 -20.71
N GLU A 43 11.40 24.24 -21.62
CA GLU A 43 10.35 25.05 -22.26
C GLU A 43 9.41 24.20 -23.13
N GLU A 44 9.95 23.18 -23.80
CA GLU A 44 9.17 22.25 -24.60
C GLU A 44 8.36 21.29 -23.71
N LEU A 45 8.99 20.81 -22.62
CA LEU A 45 8.30 19.98 -21.62
C LEU A 45 7.13 20.74 -21.01
N ALA A 46 7.37 21.95 -20.52
CA ALA A 46 6.37 22.80 -19.88
C ALA A 46 5.17 23.06 -20.80
N SER A 47 5.45 23.38 -22.09
CA SER A 47 4.40 23.55 -23.10
C SER A 47 3.61 22.24 -23.31
N GLY A 48 4.30 21.08 -23.32
CA GLY A 48 3.67 19.78 -23.55
C GLY A 48 2.80 19.28 -22.40
N VAL A 49 3.16 19.63 -21.15
CA VAL A 49 2.44 19.21 -19.94
C VAL A 49 1.54 20.30 -19.33
N GLY A 50 1.48 21.49 -19.96
CA GLY A 50 0.63 22.59 -19.51
C GLY A 50 1.13 23.30 -18.24
N ALA A 51 2.46 23.38 -18.03
CA ALA A 51 3.08 23.97 -16.85
C ALA A 51 3.79 25.29 -17.17
N ASP A 52 4.05 26.09 -16.12
CA ASP A 52 4.98 27.22 -16.20
C ASP A 52 6.42 26.72 -16.31
N ALA A 53 7.16 27.16 -17.35
CA ALA A 53 8.51 26.67 -17.61
C ALA A 53 9.51 27.01 -16.48
N GLY A 54 9.37 28.18 -15.85
CA GLY A 54 10.24 28.59 -14.73
C GLY A 54 10.00 27.73 -13.49
N THR A 55 8.75 27.42 -13.20
CA THR A 55 8.37 26.55 -12.08
C THR A 55 8.80 25.10 -12.35
N LEU A 56 8.51 24.57 -13.54
CA LEU A 56 8.91 23.21 -13.91
C LEU A 56 10.44 23.03 -13.85
N HIS A 57 11.21 24.03 -14.31
CA HIS A 57 12.67 24.01 -14.21
C HIS A 57 13.14 23.89 -12.76
N ARG A 58 12.54 24.64 -11.84
CA ARG A 58 12.89 24.58 -10.40
C ARG A 58 12.57 23.20 -9.79
N LEU A 59 11.42 22.64 -10.14
CA LEU A 59 11.02 21.29 -9.68
C LEU A 59 12.01 20.23 -10.21
N LEU A 60 12.26 20.20 -11.50
CA LEU A 60 13.14 19.23 -12.11
C LEU A 60 14.58 19.34 -11.61
N ARG A 61 15.10 20.57 -11.44
CA ARG A 61 16.45 20.78 -10.91
C ARG A 61 16.58 20.30 -9.46
N ALA A 62 15.56 20.52 -8.62
CA ALA A 62 15.54 20.01 -7.26
C ALA A 62 15.52 18.47 -7.24
N LEU A 63 14.63 17.85 -8.01
CA LEU A 63 14.52 16.39 -8.12
C LEU A 63 15.75 15.76 -8.81
N ALA A 64 16.43 16.48 -9.71
CA ALA A 64 17.67 16.03 -10.32
C ALA A 64 18.83 16.02 -9.30
N SER A 65 18.85 16.95 -8.33
CA SER A 65 19.83 16.92 -7.24
C SER A 65 19.69 15.70 -6.33
N ASP A 66 18.51 15.08 -6.30
CA ASP A 66 18.22 13.84 -5.60
C ASP A 66 18.28 12.60 -6.53
N GLY A 67 18.70 12.78 -7.79
CA GLY A 67 18.89 11.69 -8.75
C GLY A 67 17.60 11.17 -9.39
N VAL A 68 16.44 11.82 -9.16
CA VAL A 68 15.16 11.39 -9.76
C VAL A 68 15.12 11.71 -11.25
N PHE A 69 15.65 12.86 -11.66
CA PHE A 69 15.88 13.22 -13.07
C PHE A 69 17.37 13.53 -13.28
N ALA A 70 17.78 13.77 -14.51
CA ALA A 70 19.10 14.28 -14.82
C ALA A 70 19.01 15.51 -15.74
N GLU A 71 19.85 16.52 -15.45
CA GLU A 71 20.05 17.68 -16.28
C GLU A 71 21.41 17.52 -16.98
N ASP A 72 21.41 17.15 -18.28
CA ASP A 72 22.65 16.88 -19.03
C ASP A 72 23.31 18.17 -19.53
N GLU A 73 22.51 19.16 -19.89
CA GLU A 73 22.89 20.52 -20.25
C GLU A 73 21.93 21.49 -19.59
N PRO A 74 22.30 22.76 -19.33
CA PRO A 74 21.41 23.72 -18.68
C PRO A 74 20.01 23.78 -19.32
N GLY A 75 18.99 23.40 -18.58
CA GLY A 75 17.59 23.35 -19.01
C GLY A 75 17.20 22.16 -19.88
N VAL A 76 18.08 21.16 -20.06
CA VAL A 76 17.77 19.93 -20.80
C VAL A 76 17.70 18.74 -19.84
N PHE A 77 16.53 18.18 -19.67
CA PHE A 77 16.27 17.11 -18.73
C PHE A 77 15.99 15.77 -19.41
N ARG A 78 16.36 14.70 -18.75
CA ARG A 78 16.01 13.31 -19.13
C ARG A 78 15.61 12.49 -17.90
N ASN A 79 14.99 11.34 -18.18
CA ASN A 79 14.74 10.33 -17.16
C ASN A 79 16.04 9.70 -16.62
N THR A 80 16.00 9.27 -15.39
CA THR A 80 16.91 8.31 -14.74
C THR A 80 16.15 7.01 -14.47
N GLU A 81 16.84 6.00 -13.95
CA GLU A 81 16.19 4.78 -13.47
C GLU A 81 15.12 5.07 -12.41
N ALA A 82 15.33 6.10 -11.56
CA ALA A 82 14.36 6.49 -10.54
C ALA A 82 13.10 7.12 -11.14
N SER A 83 13.21 8.04 -12.08
CA SER A 83 12.03 8.64 -12.73
C SER A 83 11.28 7.66 -13.66
N GLU A 84 11.98 6.65 -14.22
CA GLU A 84 11.30 5.60 -14.99
C GLU A 84 10.34 4.77 -14.12
N VAL A 85 10.56 4.71 -12.79
CA VAL A 85 9.64 4.08 -11.86
C VAL A 85 8.28 4.79 -11.85
N LEU A 86 8.24 6.12 -12.00
CA LEU A 86 6.97 6.89 -12.06
C LEU A 86 6.12 6.58 -13.31
N ARG A 87 6.67 5.87 -14.30
CA ARG A 87 5.94 5.41 -15.48
C ARG A 87 5.34 4.01 -15.30
N GLN A 88 5.66 3.36 -14.22
CA GLN A 88 5.07 2.08 -13.83
C GLN A 88 3.75 2.35 -13.12
N SER A 89 2.71 1.59 -13.46
CA SER A 89 1.39 1.72 -12.83
C SER A 89 1.50 1.73 -11.32
N GLY A 90 0.85 2.69 -10.69
CA GLY A 90 0.71 2.82 -9.24
C GLY A 90 1.82 3.62 -8.54
N TRP A 91 3.02 3.79 -9.12
CA TRP A 91 4.05 4.62 -8.49
C TRP A 91 3.78 6.12 -8.65
N ASP A 92 3.24 6.54 -9.78
CA ASP A 92 2.73 7.89 -9.97
C ASP A 92 1.53 8.16 -9.04
N ASP A 93 0.65 7.17 -8.85
CA ASP A 93 -0.46 7.25 -7.91
C ASP A 93 0.02 7.36 -6.45
N PHE A 94 1.06 6.60 -6.04
CA PHE A 94 1.69 6.81 -4.74
C PHE A 94 2.23 8.24 -4.58
N ALA A 95 2.93 8.76 -5.58
CA ALA A 95 3.43 10.13 -5.53
C ALA A 95 2.28 11.14 -5.40
N HIS A 96 1.19 10.94 -6.16
CA HIS A 96 -0.04 11.73 -6.06
C HIS A 96 -0.62 11.74 -4.65
N LEU A 97 -0.85 10.56 -4.07
CA LEU A 97 -1.44 10.40 -2.74
C LEU A 97 -0.55 11.00 -1.65
N PHE A 98 0.76 10.66 -1.65
CA PHE A 98 1.71 11.16 -0.66
C PHE A 98 1.90 12.67 -0.73
N GLY A 99 1.93 13.26 -1.91
CA GLY A 99 2.09 14.72 -2.06
C GLY A 99 0.77 15.49 -2.13
N GLY A 100 -0.36 14.79 -2.10
CA GLY A 100 -1.72 15.31 -2.12
C GLY A 100 -2.46 15.11 -0.81
N VAL A 101 -3.42 14.20 -0.82
CA VAL A 101 -4.35 13.97 0.30
C VAL A 101 -3.64 13.51 1.57
N TRP A 102 -2.64 12.64 1.46
CA TRP A 102 -1.91 12.15 2.63
C TRP A 102 -1.03 13.22 3.25
N LEU A 103 -0.37 14.07 2.44
CA LEU A 103 0.41 15.19 2.97
C LEU A 103 -0.46 16.13 3.81
N ARG A 104 -1.69 16.40 3.37
CA ARG A 104 -2.66 17.21 4.13
C ARG A 104 -3.05 16.54 5.45
N ALA A 105 -3.20 15.22 5.46
CA ALA A 105 -3.46 14.47 6.70
C ALA A 105 -2.25 14.48 7.64
N ILE A 106 -1.02 14.45 7.10
CA ILE A 106 0.23 14.44 7.88
C ILE A 106 0.50 15.83 8.51
N GLU A 107 0.11 16.93 7.87
CA GLU A 107 0.43 18.29 8.34
C GLU A 107 0.08 18.55 9.84
N PRO A 108 -1.12 18.18 10.34
CA PRO A 108 -1.48 18.38 11.74
C PRO A 108 -1.05 17.22 12.66
N PHE A 109 -0.20 16.29 12.20
CA PHE A 109 0.25 15.14 13.00
C PHE A 109 0.97 15.61 14.26
N ASP A 110 0.59 15.02 15.40
CA ASP A 110 1.08 15.41 16.72
C ASP A 110 1.31 14.17 17.62
N ALA A 111 1.71 14.38 18.84
CA ALA A 111 2.02 13.31 19.80
C ALA A 111 0.80 12.84 20.62
N THR A 112 -0.43 13.07 20.17
CA THR A 112 -1.65 12.69 20.91
C THR A 112 -2.05 11.22 20.69
N GLY A 113 -1.45 10.57 19.69
CA GLY A 113 -1.79 9.17 19.33
C GLY A 113 -3.15 9.02 18.63
N GLN A 114 -3.73 10.14 18.16
CA GLN A 114 -5.01 10.13 17.45
C GLN A 114 -4.79 10.29 15.94
N PRO A 115 -5.57 9.61 15.08
CA PRO A 115 -5.50 9.79 13.65
C PRO A 115 -5.84 11.23 13.28
N THR A 116 -5.11 11.77 12.30
CA THR A 116 -5.31 13.15 11.86
C THR A 116 -6.17 13.26 10.61
N PHE A 117 -6.29 12.19 9.82
CA PHE A 117 -7.13 12.16 8.64
C PHE A 117 -8.58 12.58 8.94
N PRO A 118 -9.28 11.99 9.93
CA PRO A 118 -10.65 12.40 10.27
C PRO A 118 -10.76 13.86 10.75
N ARG A 119 -9.69 14.41 11.34
CA ARG A 119 -9.66 15.81 11.77
C ARG A 119 -9.56 16.80 10.60
N VAL A 120 -8.93 16.38 9.50
CA VAL A 120 -8.72 17.22 8.31
C VAL A 120 -9.89 17.10 7.33
N PHE A 121 -10.43 15.90 7.16
CA PHE A 121 -11.41 15.59 6.12
C PHE A 121 -12.84 15.38 6.66
N GLU A 122 -13.05 15.49 7.98
CA GLU A 122 -14.35 15.33 8.67
C GLU A 122 -15.03 13.96 8.42
N ALA A 123 -14.27 12.96 7.98
CA ALA A 123 -14.70 11.59 7.71
C ALA A 123 -13.54 10.62 7.96
N ASP A 124 -13.83 9.36 8.24
CA ASP A 124 -12.80 8.33 8.20
C ASP A 124 -12.31 8.09 6.75
N PHE A 125 -11.14 7.48 6.63
CA PHE A 125 -10.47 7.33 5.34
C PHE A 125 -11.31 6.57 4.30
N TRP A 126 -11.95 5.48 4.69
CA TRP A 126 -12.70 4.62 3.77
C TRP A 126 -14.00 5.28 3.31
N SER A 127 -14.73 5.92 4.23
CA SER A 127 -15.92 6.71 3.90
C SER A 127 -15.56 7.89 2.98
N TRP A 128 -14.43 8.54 3.23
CA TRP A 128 -13.97 9.63 2.39
C TRP A 128 -13.62 9.14 0.97
N LEU A 129 -12.90 8.02 0.83
CA LEU A 129 -12.59 7.43 -0.47
C LEU A 129 -13.84 7.04 -1.26
N ALA A 130 -14.89 6.54 -0.59
CA ALA A 130 -16.15 6.19 -1.25
C ALA A 130 -16.82 7.40 -1.93
N GLU A 131 -16.62 8.59 -1.37
CA GLU A 131 -17.13 9.86 -1.91
C GLU A 131 -16.19 10.53 -2.93
N HIS A 132 -14.96 10.02 -3.09
CA HIS A 132 -13.93 10.60 -3.95
C HIS A 132 -13.39 9.57 -4.97
N PRO A 133 -14.13 9.29 -6.05
CA PRO A 133 -13.82 8.18 -6.96
C PRO A 133 -12.49 8.31 -7.70
N GLU A 134 -11.99 9.52 -7.95
CA GLU A 134 -10.67 9.72 -8.56
C GLU A 134 -9.54 9.32 -7.60
N GLU A 135 -9.63 9.72 -6.34
CA GLU A 135 -8.68 9.36 -5.28
C GLU A 135 -8.77 7.85 -4.95
N ARG A 136 -9.99 7.30 -4.97
CA ARG A 136 -10.20 5.87 -4.83
C ARG A 136 -9.49 5.09 -5.94
N ALA A 137 -9.63 5.51 -7.17
CA ALA A 137 -8.97 4.86 -8.30
C ALA A 137 -7.43 4.97 -8.21
N ALA A 138 -6.90 6.12 -7.76
CA ALA A 138 -5.48 6.28 -7.52
C ALA A 138 -4.99 5.37 -6.38
N PHE A 139 -5.75 5.28 -5.29
CA PHE A 139 -5.46 4.39 -4.17
C PHE A 139 -5.42 2.92 -4.62
N ASP A 140 -6.45 2.46 -5.35
CA ASP A 140 -6.53 1.07 -5.80
C ASP A 140 -5.32 0.72 -6.71
N ARG A 141 -4.92 1.61 -7.64
CA ARG A 141 -3.71 1.40 -8.49
C ARG A 141 -2.43 1.43 -7.67
N ALA A 142 -2.31 2.32 -6.68
CA ALA A 142 -1.16 2.35 -5.79
C ALA A 142 -1.04 1.04 -4.99
N MET A 143 -2.15 0.50 -4.49
CA MET A 143 -2.18 -0.76 -3.73
C MET A 143 -1.88 -2.00 -4.59
N GLU A 144 -1.96 -1.91 -5.91
CA GLU A 144 -1.48 -2.97 -6.80
C GLU A 144 0.05 -3.13 -6.79
N GLN A 145 0.80 -2.14 -6.28
CA GLN A 145 2.24 -2.27 -6.17
C GLN A 145 2.63 -3.47 -5.30
N GLY A 146 3.60 -4.24 -5.79
CA GLY A 146 4.03 -5.48 -5.13
C GLY A 146 3.05 -6.66 -5.26
N LYS A 147 1.97 -6.52 -6.07
CA LYS A 147 0.99 -7.59 -6.33
C LYS A 147 1.66 -8.92 -6.72
N GLU A 148 2.57 -8.90 -7.69
CA GLU A 148 3.25 -10.11 -8.12
C GLU A 148 4.01 -10.82 -6.99
N ARG A 149 4.68 -10.05 -6.13
CA ARG A 149 5.37 -10.59 -4.95
C ARG A 149 4.39 -11.21 -3.95
N ARG A 150 3.22 -10.59 -3.75
CA ARG A 150 2.17 -11.14 -2.88
C ARG A 150 1.62 -12.45 -3.45
N ILE A 151 1.33 -12.47 -4.76
CA ILE A 151 0.87 -13.67 -5.47
C ILE A 151 1.92 -14.79 -5.40
N GLU A 152 3.20 -14.49 -5.64
CA GLU A 152 4.29 -15.46 -5.54
C GLU A 152 4.39 -16.06 -4.13
N ARG A 153 4.26 -15.24 -3.09
CA ARG A 153 4.27 -15.69 -1.70
C ARG A 153 3.10 -16.63 -1.41
N LEU A 154 1.88 -16.26 -1.82
CA LEU A 154 0.70 -17.11 -1.66
C LEU A 154 0.83 -18.40 -2.44
N ALA A 155 1.25 -18.34 -3.70
CA ALA A 155 1.40 -19.50 -4.56
C ALA A 155 2.50 -20.46 -4.09
N GLY A 156 3.52 -19.94 -3.39
CA GLY A 156 4.61 -20.74 -2.81
C GLY A 156 4.22 -21.51 -1.55
N LEU A 157 3.00 -21.33 -1.01
CA LEU A 157 2.51 -22.09 0.12
C LEU A 157 2.12 -23.51 -0.28
N GLU A 158 2.04 -24.40 0.70
CA GLU A 158 1.51 -25.73 0.50
C GLU A 158 -0.01 -25.68 0.40
N TRP A 159 -0.56 -26.16 -0.72
CA TRP A 159 -1.99 -26.24 -1.00
C TRP A 159 -2.43 -27.69 -1.18
N ARG A 160 -3.52 -28.11 -0.53
CA ARG A 160 -4.14 -29.43 -0.76
C ARG A 160 -4.74 -29.50 -2.18
N GLY A 161 -5.19 -28.32 -2.68
CA GLY A 161 -5.66 -28.13 -4.04
C GLY A 161 -7.20 -28.24 -4.19
N ASP A 162 -7.92 -28.31 -3.11
CA ASP A 162 -9.39 -28.32 -3.07
C ASP A 162 -9.95 -27.33 -2.05
N GLU A 163 -9.10 -26.43 -1.54
CA GLU A 163 -9.49 -25.44 -0.55
C GLU A 163 -10.32 -24.31 -1.15
N ILE A 164 -11.22 -23.78 -0.32
CA ILE A 164 -11.87 -22.49 -0.52
C ILE A 164 -11.05 -21.43 0.20
N VAL A 165 -10.48 -20.50 -0.57
CA VAL A 165 -9.67 -19.39 -0.06
C VAL A 165 -10.56 -18.16 0.08
N VAL A 166 -10.65 -17.59 1.28
CA VAL A 166 -11.35 -16.33 1.55
C VAL A 166 -10.33 -15.22 1.65
N ASP A 167 -10.33 -14.31 0.69
CA ASP A 167 -9.50 -13.10 0.67
C ASP A 167 -10.27 -11.98 1.36
N VAL A 168 -9.95 -11.75 2.64
CA VAL A 168 -10.67 -10.83 3.53
C VAL A 168 -10.11 -9.42 3.37
N GLY A 169 -10.91 -8.47 2.90
CA GLY A 169 -10.44 -7.17 2.44
C GLY A 169 -9.69 -7.30 1.11
N GLY A 170 -10.12 -8.23 0.25
CA GLY A 170 -9.41 -8.61 -0.97
C GLY A 170 -9.48 -7.59 -2.12
N GLY A 171 -10.15 -6.46 -1.92
CA GLY A 171 -10.24 -5.39 -2.90
C GLY A 171 -10.84 -5.86 -4.23
N ASN A 172 -10.12 -5.59 -5.32
CA ASN A 172 -10.52 -6.03 -6.67
C ASN A 172 -10.29 -7.54 -6.94
N GLY A 173 -9.76 -8.29 -5.97
CA GLY A 173 -9.55 -9.73 -6.08
C GLY A 173 -8.30 -10.17 -6.87
N ALA A 174 -7.45 -9.24 -7.25
CA ALA A 174 -6.29 -9.53 -8.12
C ALA A 174 -5.28 -10.50 -7.49
N ASN A 175 -5.08 -10.45 -6.16
CA ASN A 175 -4.20 -11.39 -5.45
C ASN A 175 -4.77 -12.81 -5.50
N LEU A 176 -6.05 -12.96 -5.22
CA LEU A 176 -6.73 -14.26 -5.26
C LEU A 176 -6.77 -14.82 -6.68
N ALA A 177 -7.11 -14.03 -7.68
CA ALA A 177 -7.10 -14.45 -9.08
C ALA A 177 -5.72 -14.99 -9.51
N GLY A 178 -4.65 -14.26 -9.20
CA GLY A 178 -3.29 -14.68 -9.50
C GLY A 178 -2.86 -15.96 -8.75
N LEU A 179 -3.36 -16.19 -7.54
CA LEU A 179 -3.18 -17.45 -6.83
C LEU A 179 -3.90 -18.60 -7.55
N LEU A 180 -5.17 -18.39 -7.93
CA LEU A 180 -5.98 -19.41 -8.57
C LEU A 180 -5.49 -19.79 -9.98
N GLU A 181 -4.84 -18.87 -10.68
CA GLU A 181 -4.16 -19.18 -11.94
C GLU A 181 -3.03 -20.22 -11.74
N ARG A 182 -2.26 -20.08 -10.66
CA ARG A 182 -1.15 -20.97 -10.32
C ARG A 182 -1.61 -22.29 -9.68
N HIS A 183 -2.80 -22.30 -9.05
CA HIS A 183 -3.42 -23.44 -8.41
C HIS A 183 -4.84 -23.68 -8.95
N PRO A 184 -4.98 -24.34 -10.11
CA PRO A 184 -6.25 -24.45 -10.85
C PRO A 184 -7.38 -25.19 -10.14
N ARG A 185 -7.09 -25.93 -9.08
CA ARG A 185 -8.10 -26.69 -8.33
C ARG A 185 -8.66 -25.93 -7.12
N LEU A 186 -8.03 -24.80 -6.74
CA LEU A 186 -8.56 -23.92 -5.70
C LEU A 186 -9.78 -23.15 -6.21
N SER A 187 -10.66 -22.79 -5.30
CA SER A 187 -11.69 -21.79 -5.50
C SER A 187 -11.56 -20.68 -4.46
N GLY A 188 -12.18 -19.54 -4.70
CA GLY A 188 -11.97 -18.41 -3.82
C GLY A 188 -13.18 -17.51 -3.68
N ILE A 189 -13.19 -16.80 -2.54
CA ILE A 189 -14.15 -15.77 -2.21
C ILE A 189 -13.36 -14.49 -1.93
N VAL A 190 -13.61 -13.44 -2.68
CA VAL A 190 -13.20 -12.08 -2.32
C VAL A 190 -14.29 -11.50 -1.43
N PHE A 191 -13.92 -11.13 -0.22
CA PHE A 191 -14.83 -10.55 0.76
C PHE A 191 -14.41 -9.11 1.06
N ASP A 192 -15.25 -8.14 0.72
CA ASP A 192 -14.95 -6.72 0.88
C ASP A 192 -16.24 -5.90 1.02
N LEU A 193 -16.10 -4.61 1.29
CA LEU A 193 -17.20 -3.67 1.38
C LEU A 193 -17.97 -3.56 0.05
N PRO A 194 -19.27 -3.23 0.09
CA PRO A 194 -20.09 -3.09 -1.13
C PRO A 194 -19.55 -2.03 -2.11
N GLU A 195 -18.90 -0.99 -1.60
CA GLU A 195 -18.37 0.13 -2.38
C GLU A 195 -17.08 -0.20 -3.13
N THR A 196 -16.48 -1.36 -2.86
CA THR A 196 -15.23 -1.77 -3.50
C THR A 196 -15.45 -2.04 -4.98
N VAL A 197 -14.71 -1.31 -5.84
CA VAL A 197 -14.80 -1.48 -7.30
C VAL A 197 -14.17 -2.83 -7.69
N ARG A 198 -14.92 -3.60 -8.49
CA ARG A 198 -14.50 -4.94 -8.92
C ARG A 198 -14.92 -5.19 -10.37
N ASP A 199 -14.13 -5.97 -11.06
CA ASP A 199 -14.44 -6.51 -12.39
C ASP A 199 -14.59 -8.04 -12.27
N GLU A 200 -15.81 -8.49 -12.01
CA GLU A 200 -16.12 -9.90 -11.80
C GLU A 200 -15.84 -10.75 -13.05
N GLU A 201 -16.03 -10.18 -14.25
CA GLU A 201 -15.79 -10.90 -15.51
C GLU A 201 -14.28 -11.20 -15.72
N ALA A 202 -13.41 -10.30 -15.23
CA ALA A 202 -11.96 -10.46 -15.34
C ALA A 202 -11.39 -11.60 -14.45
N LEU A 203 -12.12 -12.03 -13.39
CA LEU A 203 -11.62 -12.96 -12.38
C LEU A 203 -12.06 -14.42 -12.61
N GLY A 204 -13.01 -14.65 -13.52
CA GLY A 204 -13.47 -15.98 -13.95
C GLY A 204 -14.32 -16.74 -12.93
N ASP A 205 -14.83 -17.91 -13.33
CA ASP A 205 -15.89 -18.67 -12.63
C ASP A 205 -15.49 -19.24 -11.26
N ARG A 206 -14.20 -19.20 -10.90
CA ARG A 206 -13.71 -19.77 -9.62
C ARG A 206 -13.60 -18.76 -8.50
N VAL A 207 -13.87 -17.49 -8.78
CA VAL A 207 -13.90 -16.40 -7.80
C VAL A 207 -15.33 -15.94 -7.60
N THR A 208 -15.75 -15.90 -6.36
CA THR A 208 -17.05 -15.33 -5.96
C THR A 208 -16.81 -14.08 -5.13
N PHE A 209 -17.51 -12.98 -5.44
CA PHE A 209 -17.52 -11.80 -4.59
C PHE A 209 -18.64 -11.92 -3.57
N VAL A 210 -18.31 -11.63 -2.31
CA VAL A 210 -19.24 -11.56 -1.20
C VAL A 210 -19.07 -10.21 -0.52
N GLU A 211 -20.11 -9.42 -0.50
CA GLU A 211 -20.14 -8.12 0.17
C GLU A 211 -20.37 -8.28 1.66
N GLY A 212 -19.66 -7.48 2.47
CA GLY A 212 -19.88 -7.47 3.90
C GLY A 212 -18.82 -6.70 4.67
N ASN A 213 -19.00 -6.69 5.98
CA ASN A 213 -18.09 -6.05 6.91
C ASN A 213 -17.44 -7.12 7.80
N PHE A 214 -16.12 -7.22 7.79
CA PHE A 214 -15.36 -8.21 8.56
C PHE A 214 -15.46 -8.00 10.09
N PHE A 215 -16.00 -6.87 10.56
CA PHE A 215 -16.34 -6.70 11.97
C PHE A 215 -17.62 -7.43 12.36
N ASP A 216 -18.50 -7.72 11.42
CA ASP A 216 -19.78 -8.38 11.67
C ASP A 216 -19.69 -9.89 11.41
N THR A 217 -19.22 -10.27 10.22
CA THR A 217 -19.10 -11.66 9.78
C THR A 217 -18.14 -11.81 8.62
N VAL A 218 -17.64 -13.03 8.39
CA VAL A 218 -16.92 -13.40 7.17
C VAL A 218 -17.45 -14.72 6.61
N PRO A 219 -17.34 -15.00 5.30
CA PRO A 219 -17.73 -16.27 4.71
C PRO A 219 -16.94 -17.45 5.30
N ALA A 220 -17.54 -18.64 5.32
CA ALA A 220 -16.84 -19.86 5.68
C ALA A 220 -15.85 -20.28 4.56
N GLY A 221 -14.66 -20.72 4.96
CA GLY A 221 -13.62 -21.20 4.05
C GLY A 221 -12.57 -22.06 4.75
N ASP A 222 -11.67 -22.62 3.98
CA ASP A 222 -10.57 -23.45 4.47
C ASP A 222 -9.32 -22.62 4.80
N VAL A 223 -9.12 -21.51 4.08
CA VAL A 223 -7.97 -20.62 4.24
C VAL A 223 -8.44 -19.19 4.18
N TYR A 224 -8.08 -18.40 5.18
CA TYR A 224 -8.35 -16.96 5.26
C TYR A 224 -7.06 -16.21 4.97
N VAL A 225 -7.09 -15.35 3.97
CA VAL A 225 -5.96 -14.50 3.57
C VAL A 225 -6.30 -13.06 3.92
N LEU A 226 -5.40 -12.36 4.60
CA LEU A 226 -5.43 -10.91 4.77
C LEU A 226 -4.09 -10.36 4.30
N SER A 227 -4.12 -9.40 3.40
CA SER A 227 -2.91 -8.79 2.85
C SER A 227 -2.95 -7.30 3.05
N THR A 228 -2.13 -6.77 3.96
CA THR A 228 -2.11 -5.35 4.32
C THR A 228 -3.48 -4.83 4.77
N ILE A 229 -4.09 -5.55 5.71
CA ILE A 229 -5.42 -5.25 6.27
C ILE A 229 -5.35 -4.93 7.76
N LEU A 230 -4.68 -5.79 8.55
CA LEU A 230 -4.68 -5.63 10.01
C LEU A 230 -3.86 -4.42 10.47
N HIS A 231 -2.97 -3.94 9.66
CA HIS A 231 -2.19 -2.73 9.96
C HIS A 231 -3.01 -1.43 9.92
N ASP A 232 -4.16 -1.42 9.24
CA ASP A 232 -5.08 -0.27 9.25
C ASP A 232 -5.79 -0.08 10.60
N TRP A 233 -5.64 -1.03 11.51
CA TRP A 233 -6.41 -1.11 12.75
C TRP A 233 -5.53 -1.17 13.99
N ASP A 234 -6.00 -0.53 15.07
CA ASP A 234 -5.44 -0.74 16.40
C ASP A 234 -5.59 -2.21 16.87
N ASP A 235 -4.98 -2.54 18.01
CA ASP A 235 -4.97 -3.93 18.47
C ASP A 235 -6.37 -4.45 18.86
N GLU A 236 -7.25 -3.59 19.37
CA GLU A 236 -8.62 -3.97 19.73
C GLU A 236 -9.44 -4.33 18.49
N ARG A 237 -9.37 -3.49 17.46
CA ARG A 237 -10.08 -3.71 16.21
C ARG A 237 -9.49 -4.85 15.39
N ALA A 238 -8.18 -4.95 15.33
CA ALA A 238 -7.49 -6.07 14.66
C ALA A 238 -7.85 -7.41 15.34
N ALA A 239 -7.90 -7.47 16.68
CA ALA A 239 -8.36 -8.64 17.42
C ALA A 239 -9.84 -8.96 17.13
N ALA A 240 -10.71 -7.96 16.98
CA ALA A 240 -12.11 -8.16 16.61
C ALA A 240 -12.24 -8.80 15.22
N ILE A 241 -11.48 -8.34 14.22
CA ILE A 241 -11.43 -8.95 12.87
C ILE A 241 -11.00 -10.43 12.96
N LEU A 242 -9.90 -10.70 13.66
CA LEU A 242 -9.43 -12.07 13.85
C LEU A 242 -10.44 -12.93 14.60
N GLY A 243 -11.14 -12.37 15.59
CA GLY A 243 -12.22 -13.04 16.32
C GLY A 243 -13.39 -13.44 15.42
N THR A 244 -13.78 -12.56 14.49
CA THR A 244 -14.83 -12.85 13.51
C THR A 244 -14.40 -13.97 12.56
N ILE A 245 -13.15 -13.94 12.09
CA ILE A 245 -12.57 -15.02 11.27
C ILE A 245 -12.54 -16.33 12.08
N ARG A 246 -12.08 -16.27 13.33
CA ARG A 246 -12.03 -17.46 14.22
C ARG A 246 -13.39 -18.10 14.42
N ALA A 247 -14.44 -17.28 14.50
CA ALA A 247 -15.82 -17.78 14.67
C ALA A 247 -16.37 -18.48 13.39
N ALA A 248 -15.94 -18.04 12.21
CA ALA A 248 -16.35 -18.62 10.94
C ALA A 248 -15.48 -19.82 10.51
N ALA A 249 -14.23 -19.86 10.98
CA ALA A 249 -13.22 -20.85 10.57
C ALA A 249 -13.50 -22.22 11.19
N PRO A 250 -13.61 -23.29 10.38
CA PRO A 250 -13.65 -24.65 10.91
C PRO A 250 -12.32 -25.04 11.56
N SER A 251 -12.35 -26.05 12.45
CA SER A 251 -11.11 -26.63 13.00
C SER A 251 -10.18 -27.08 11.87
N GLY A 252 -8.90 -26.71 11.96
CA GLY A 252 -7.88 -26.97 10.93
C GLY A 252 -7.86 -25.97 9.77
N ALA A 253 -8.74 -24.97 9.75
CA ALA A 253 -8.62 -23.85 8.80
C ALA A 253 -7.34 -23.07 9.03
N ARG A 254 -6.79 -22.51 7.96
CA ARG A 254 -5.54 -21.74 7.99
C ARG A 254 -5.82 -20.24 7.94
N LEU A 255 -5.01 -19.48 8.66
CA LEU A 255 -4.91 -18.04 8.56
C LEU A 255 -3.57 -17.70 7.91
N VAL A 256 -3.59 -16.90 6.87
CA VAL A 256 -2.40 -16.42 6.15
C VAL A 256 -2.44 -14.90 6.11
N LEU A 257 -1.45 -14.28 6.76
CA LEU A 257 -1.30 -12.82 6.75
C LEU A 257 -0.08 -12.44 5.92
N ILE A 258 -0.22 -11.43 5.08
CA ILE A 258 0.89 -10.76 4.40
C ILE A 258 0.93 -9.33 4.94
N GLU A 259 1.83 -9.11 5.89
CA GLU A 259 1.92 -7.85 6.65
C GLU A 259 3.38 -7.44 6.81
N SER A 260 3.63 -6.18 7.16
CA SER A 260 4.96 -5.77 7.58
C SER A 260 5.26 -6.28 8.99
N VAL A 261 6.55 -6.55 9.24
CA VAL A 261 7.05 -6.87 10.58
C VAL A 261 8.19 -5.92 10.90
N ILE A 262 7.95 -4.99 11.82
CA ILE A 262 8.96 -4.00 12.22
C ILE A 262 10.18 -4.71 12.79
N GLN A 263 11.35 -4.40 12.23
CA GLN A 263 12.61 -4.92 12.73
C GLN A 263 13.11 -4.08 13.93
N PRO A 264 13.58 -4.72 15.00
CA PRO A 264 14.11 -4.01 16.16
C PRO A 264 15.40 -3.25 15.82
N GLY A 265 15.73 -2.26 16.64
CA GLY A 265 16.99 -1.52 16.54
C GLY A 265 16.95 -0.36 15.56
N ASN A 266 18.15 0.09 15.12
CA ASN A 266 18.35 1.34 14.40
C ASN A 266 18.53 1.16 12.89
N GLU A 267 18.49 -0.07 12.39
CA GLU A 267 18.63 -0.31 10.96
C GLU A 267 17.48 0.33 10.19
N PRO A 268 17.76 0.87 9.00
CA PRO A 268 16.73 1.44 8.13
C PRO A 268 15.64 0.39 7.81
N ASP A 269 14.41 0.76 8.11
CA ASP A 269 13.24 -0.09 7.87
C ASP A 269 12.06 0.82 7.49
N GLY A 270 11.54 0.62 6.28
CA GLY A 270 10.41 1.40 5.75
C GLY A 270 9.12 1.21 6.56
N SER A 271 8.95 0.06 7.21
CA SER A 271 7.76 -0.21 8.03
C SER A 271 7.65 0.73 9.23
N LYS A 272 8.78 1.25 9.76
CA LYS A 272 8.77 2.27 10.83
C LYS A 272 8.16 3.62 10.40
N TRP A 273 8.30 3.95 9.12
CA TRP A 273 7.65 5.15 8.55
C TRP A 273 6.21 4.86 8.14
N LEU A 274 5.95 3.65 7.67
CA LEU A 274 4.61 3.19 7.36
C LEU A 274 3.74 3.16 8.62
N ASP A 275 4.29 2.77 9.78
CA ASP A 275 3.60 2.82 11.08
C ASP A 275 3.06 4.21 11.41
N LEU A 276 3.86 5.27 11.19
CA LEU A 276 3.40 6.64 11.38
C LEU A 276 2.31 7.04 10.37
N LEU A 277 2.38 6.53 9.15
CA LEU A 277 1.35 6.76 8.15
C LEU A 277 0.04 6.05 8.53
N MET A 278 0.10 4.79 8.99
CA MET A 278 -1.08 4.06 9.47
C MET A 278 -1.75 4.78 10.63
N LEU A 279 -0.96 5.23 11.62
CA LEU A 279 -1.50 6.05 12.71
C LEU A 279 -2.18 7.33 12.19
N THR A 280 -1.55 8.01 11.23
CA THR A 280 -2.06 9.28 10.68
C THR A 280 -3.37 9.10 9.93
N LEU A 281 -3.46 8.08 9.06
CA LEU A 281 -4.61 7.89 8.18
C LEU A 281 -5.77 7.16 8.87
N PHE A 282 -5.48 6.11 9.63
CA PHE A 282 -6.47 5.15 10.11
C PHE A 282 -6.56 5.05 11.64
N GLY A 283 -5.52 5.49 12.38
CA GLY A 283 -5.34 5.12 13.78
C GLY A 283 -4.82 3.69 13.96
N GLY A 284 -4.35 3.09 12.86
CA GLY A 284 -3.76 1.77 12.80
C GLY A 284 -2.29 1.74 13.24
N ARG A 285 -1.65 0.60 13.04
CA ARG A 285 -0.23 0.41 13.39
C ARG A 285 0.43 -0.76 12.68
N GLU A 286 1.70 -0.60 12.38
CA GLU A 286 2.58 -1.71 12.09
C GLU A 286 3.01 -2.41 13.40
N ARG A 287 3.37 -3.67 13.30
CA ARG A 287 3.69 -4.50 14.48
C ARG A 287 5.03 -5.19 14.32
N ASP A 288 5.76 -5.34 15.42
CA ASP A 288 6.91 -6.24 15.51
C ASP A 288 6.46 -7.71 15.67
N GLU A 289 7.43 -8.64 15.64
CA GLU A 289 7.12 -10.07 15.75
C GLU A 289 6.39 -10.42 17.05
N ALA A 290 6.78 -9.82 18.18
CA ALA A 290 6.17 -10.12 19.47
C ALA A 290 4.71 -9.65 19.52
N GLN A 291 4.44 -8.48 18.97
CA GLN A 291 3.09 -7.90 18.87
C GLN A 291 2.20 -8.72 17.92
N TRP A 292 2.72 -9.19 16.78
CA TRP A 292 1.98 -10.09 15.90
C TRP A 292 1.64 -11.41 16.58
N ARG A 293 2.57 -12.00 17.33
CA ARG A 293 2.31 -13.22 18.11
C ARG A 293 1.22 -13.01 19.15
N GLU A 294 1.33 -11.95 19.95
CA GLU A 294 0.33 -11.61 20.96
C GLU A 294 -1.06 -11.45 20.36
N LEU A 295 -1.18 -10.72 19.26
CA LEU A 295 -2.46 -10.47 18.58
C LEU A 295 -3.10 -11.77 18.05
N ILE A 296 -2.33 -12.58 17.32
CA ILE A 296 -2.83 -13.78 16.64
C ILE A 296 -3.15 -14.89 17.63
N GLU A 297 -2.25 -15.15 18.58
CA GLU A 297 -2.45 -16.17 19.62
C GLU A 297 -3.56 -15.76 20.59
N GLY A 298 -3.66 -14.45 20.90
CA GLY A 298 -4.77 -13.88 21.70
C GLY A 298 -6.13 -14.05 21.03
N ALA A 299 -6.19 -14.09 19.70
CA ALA A 299 -7.41 -14.40 18.95
C ALA A 299 -7.71 -15.91 18.82
N GLY A 300 -6.87 -16.78 19.40
CA GLY A 300 -7.09 -18.23 19.44
C GLY A 300 -6.60 -18.99 18.21
N PHE A 301 -5.61 -18.46 17.49
CA PHE A 301 -4.89 -19.16 16.42
C PHE A 301 -3.53 -19.65 16.92
N GLU A 302 -3.04 -20.73 16.37
CA GLU A 302 -1.69 -21.26 16.62
C GLU A 302 -0.77 -20.88 15.46
N ILE A 303 0.28 -20.08 15.73
CA ILE A 303 1.25 -19.67 14.71
C ILE A 303 2.16 -20.85 14.35
N GLU A 304 2.23 -21.16 13.05
CA GLU A 304 3.09 -22.21 12.50
C GLU A 304 4.37 -21.61 11.88
N ARG A 305 4.26 -20.40 11.28
CA ARG A 305 5.37 -19.71 10.63
C ARG A 305 5.20 -18.19 10.71
N LEU A 306 6.29 -17.47 10.96
CA LEU A 306 6.38 -16.02 10.85
C LEU A 306 7.75 -15.67 10.30
N GLU A 307 7.82 -15.34 9.01
CA GLU A 307 9.06 -15.01 8.30
C GLU A 307 8.78 -14.00 7.20
N ASP A 308 9.63 -13.01 7.06
CA ASP A 308 9.61 -12.02 5.97
C ASP A 308 8.24 -11.36 5.71
N GLY A 309 7.45 -11.14 6.76
CA GLY A 309 6.11 -10.56 6.63
C GLY A 309 5.04 -11.54 6.10
N LEU A 310 5.34 -12.83 6.02
CA LEU A 310 4.37 -13.90 5.81
C LEU A 310 4.14 -14.61 7.14
N ILE A 311 2.89 -14.58 7.62
CA ILE A 311 2.49 -15.22 8.86
C ILE A 311 1.48 -16.30 8.53
N GLN A 312 1.74 -17.53 8.95
CA GLN A 312 0.83 -18.65 8.81
C GLN A 312 0.43 -19.14 10.21
N ALA A 313 -0.85 -19.27 10.41
CA ALA A 313 -1.41 -19.82 11.63
C ALA A 313 -2.58 -20.75 11.30
N LYS A 314 -2.97 -21.58 12.25
CA LYS A 314 -4.12 -22.47 12.11
C LYS A 314 -5.14 -22.26 13.20
N CYS A 315 -6.37 -22.62 12.88
CA CYS A 315 -7.48 -22.72 13.80
C CYS A 315 -7.40 -24.10 14.51
N PRO A 316 -7.16 -24.16 15.82
CA PRO A 316 -7.10 -25.42 16.56
C PRO A 316 -8.45 -26.16 16.60
#